data_206f4d792608f0f099049a65196373fc
#
_entry.id   206f4d792608f0f099049a65196373fc
#
_cell.length_a   1.000
_cell.length_b   1.000
_cell.length_c   1.000
_cell.angle_alpha   90.00
_cell.angle_beta   90.00
_cell.angle_gamma   90.00
#
_symmetry.space_group_name_H-M   'P 1'
#
loop_
_entity.id
_entity.type
_entity.pdbx_description
1 polymer ?
#
loop_
_entity_poly.entity_id
_entity_poly.type
_entity_poly.pdbx_seq_one_letter_code
_entity_poly.pdbx_strand_id
1 'polypeptide(L)'
;MTDRLLRHLCLCFVLALAGCTPPVSEWSDAEASKQIRVDYVRLQHDAAFMPGSADLAEGEADGLAAFIEQAEVAPQDHVFFQPASNDTLAAARVGQLTRELIQRGIGATTLPPSTSAVAADHMTVVVERYVVTPPDCPNWTKPPYGDHSNTLPSNFGCADATNLGLMVADPRDLVIGRSLGPPRGDPALYGYSRYRVGKPRKPDTTGTSGSFSFSGFGGPDADTGY
;
A
#
# COMPACT_ATOMS: atom_id res chain seq x y z
N MET A 1 14.27 -70.42 33.95
CA MET A 1 14.08 -69.06 34.48
C MET A 1 14.59 -67.97 33.51
N THR A 2 15.65 -68.22 32.81
CA THR A 2 16.32 -67.31 31.85
C THR A 2 15.45 -66.98 30.63
N ASP A 3 14.70 -67.92 30.06
CA ASP A 3 13.88 -67.71 28.89
C ASP A 3 12.71 -66.73 29.09
N ARG A 4 12.11 -66.72 30.25
CA ARG A 4 11.03 -65.78 30.57
C ARG A 4 11.57 -64.35 30.72
N LEU A 5 12.72 -64.24 31.35
CA LEU A 5 13.39 -62.96 31.55
C LEU A 5 13.80 -62.36 30.21
N LEU A 6 14.37 -63.17 29.31
CA LEU A 6 14.75 -62.75 27.96
C LEU A 6 13.55 -62.29 27.14
N ARG A 7 12.42 -62.99 27.20
CA ARG A 7 11.18 -62.60 26.50
C ARG A 7 10.64 -61.27 27.02
N HIS A 8 10.64 -61.03 28.33
CA HIS A 8 10.20 -59.74 28.85
C HIS A 8 11.13 -58.61 28.48
N LEU A 9 12.45 -58.84 28.43
CA LEU A 9 13.43 -57.86 28.05
C LEU A 9 13.29 -57.48 26.55
N CYS A 10 13.08 -58.49 25.68
CA CYS A 10 12.79 -58.24 24.27
C CYS A 10 11.47 -57.48 24.06
N LEU A 11 10.43 -57.82 24.83
CA LEU A 11 9.13 -57.13 24.73
C LEU A 11 9.25 -55.67 25.16
N CYS A 12 9.95 -55.36 26.24
CA CYS A 12 10.22 -53.98 26.67
C CYS A 12 11.05 -53.21 25.65
N PHE A 13 12.02 -53.86 25.01
CA PHE A 13 12.85 -53.25 23.98
C PHE A 13 12.04 -52.90 22.72
N VAL A 14 11.14 -53.78 22.27
CA VAL A 14 10.23 -53.52 21.15
C VAL A 14 9.23 -52.43 21.47
N LEU A 15 8.67 -52.38 22.70
CA LEU A 15 7.80 -51.33 23.16
C LEU A 15 8.52 -49.96 23.25
N ALA A 16 9.76 -49.92 23.66
CA ALA A 16 10.58 -48.73 23.72
C ALA A 16 10.89 -48.17 22.30
N LEU A 17 11.07 -49.05 21.30
CA LEU A 17 11.27 -48.65 19.90
C LEU A 17 9.98 -48.12 19.23
N ALA A 18 8.81 -48.62 19.66
CA ALA A 18 7.54 -48.13 19.11
C ALA A 18 7.12 -46.74 19.63
N GLY A 19 7.70 -46.25 20.73
CA GLY A 19 7.41 -44.98 21.35
C GLY A 19 8.03 -43.75 20.66
N CYS A 20 8.93 -43.97 19.69
CA CYS A 20 9.66 -42.90 19.02
C CYS A 20 9.19 -42.66 17.55
N THR A 21 7.91 -42.85 17.28
CA THR A 21 7.40 -42.35 15.98
C THR A 21 7.33 -40.84 16.05
N PRO A 22 8.14 -40.10 15.23
CA PRO A 22 7.97 -38.68 15.17
C PRO A 22 6.55 -38.35 14.65
N PRO A 23 5.89 -37.33 15.19
CA PRO A 23 4.59 -36.92 14.65
C PRO A 23 4.75 -36.68 13.16
N VAL A 24 4.05 -37.47 12.35
CA VAL A 24 4.02 -37.25 10.89
C VAL A 24 3.30 -35.93 10.68
N SER A 25 4.02 -34.94 10.17
CA SER A 25 3.37 -33.70 9.75
C SER A 25 2.42 -34.04 8.61
N GLU A 26 1.12 -33.90 8.83
CA GLU A 26 0.18 -33.93 7.71
C GLU A 26 0.55 -32.79 6.76
N TRP A 27 0.73 -33.14 5.48
CA TRP A 27 0.98 -32.13 4.47
C TRP A 27 -0.26 -31.26 4.35
N SER A 28 -0.13 -29.97 4.63
CA SER A 28 -1.14 -28.96 4.37
C SER A 28 -0.59 -27.95 3.39
N ASP A 29 -1.43 -27.44 2.52
CA ASP A 29 -1.04 -26.36 1.63
C ASP A 29 -0.47 -25.19 2.45
N ALA A 30 0.64 -24.62 1.97
CA ALA A 30 1.22 -23.46 2.60
C ALA A 30 0.21 -22.30 2.55
N GLU A 31 -0.18 -21.79 3.71
CA GLU A 31 -1.03 -20.60 3.78
C GLU A 31 -0.22 -19.39 3.30
N ALA A 32 -0.81 -18.62 2.39
CA ALA A 32 -0.18 -17.39 1.94
C ALA A 32 -0.12 -16.36 3.07
N SER A 33 0.95 -15.58 3.11
CA SER A 33 1.05 -14.42 3.99
C SER A 33 -0.17 -13.50 3.82
N LYS A 34 -0.70 -12.98 4.94
CA LYS A 34 -1.80 -12.01 4.90
C LYS A 34 -1.36 -10.75 4.14
N GLN A 35 -2.20 -10.29 3.23
CA GLN A 35 -1.94 -9.12 2.41
C GLN A 35 -3.13 -8.18 2.44
N ILE A 36 -2.87 -6.89 2.27
CA ILE A 36 -3.91 -5.90 2.03
C ILE A 36 -4.48 -6.08 0.63
N ARG A 37 -5.76 -5.72 0.47
CA ARG A 37 -6.41 -5.57 -0.82
C ARG A 37 -6.66 -4.10 -1.07
N VAL A 38 -6.44 -3.65 -2.30
CA VAL A 38 -6.79 -2.30 -2.73
C VAL A 38 -7.86 -2.41 -3.80
N ASP A 39 -9.03 -1.87 -3.51
CA ASP A 39 -10.15 -1.81 -4.44
C ASP A 39 -10.14 -0.45 -5.12
N TYR A 40 -10.40 -0.44 -6.43
CA TYR A 40 -10.48 0.75 -7.25
C TYR A 40 -11.93 1.07 -7.59
N VAL A 41 -12.35 2.29 -7.27
CA VAL A 41 -13.67 2.82 -7.58
C VAL A 41 -13.52 4.05 -8.47
N ARG A 42 -14.24 4.07 -9.58
CA ARG A 42 -14.26 5.20 -10.50
C ARG A 42 -15.69 5.71 -10.65
N LEU A 43 -15.90 6.96 -10.29
CA LEU A 43 -17.15 7.67 -10.47
C LEU A 43 -16.98 8.71 -11.57
N GLN A 44 -18.01 8.96 -12.35
CA GLN A 44 -17.96 9.88 -13.49
C GLN A 44 -19.19 10.76 -13.51
N HIS A 45 -18.98 12.02 -13.89
CA HIS A 45 -20.02 12.99 -14.15
C HIS A 45 -19.68 13.75 -15.42
N ASP A 46 -20.62 13.84 -16.33
CA ASP A 46 -20.43 14.55 -17.61
C ASP A 46 -20.96 15.98 -17.47
N ALA A 47 -20.06 16.90 -17.15
CA ALA A 47 -20.39 18.31 -17.00
C ALA A 47 -20.75 18.92 -18.35
N ALA A 48 -21.93 19.51 -18.45
CA ALA A 48 -22.45 20.14 -19.63
C ALA A 48 -22.08 21.63 -19.69
N PHE A 49 -21.75 22.11 -20.89
CA PHE A 49 -21.46 23.51 -21.17
C PHE A 49 -22.44 24.09 -22.17
N MET A 50 -22.58 25.41 -22.18
CA MET A 50 -23.31 26.08 -23.22
C MET A 50 -22.61 25.85 -24.57
N PRO A 51 -23.36 25.68 -25.67
CA PRO A 51 -22.79 25.41 -26.99
C PRO A 51 -21.71 26.42 -27.40
N GLY A 52 -20.49 25.90 -27.68
CA GLY A 52 -19.37 26.73 -28.09
C GLY A 52 -18.81 27.68 -27.03
N SER A 53 -19.23 27.55 -25.76
CA SER A 53 -18.77 28.36 -24.63
C SER A 53 -18.03 27.52 -23.59
N ALA A 54 -17.29 28.20 -22.71
CA ALA A 54 -16.72 27.63 -21.49
C ALA A 54 -17.66 27.79 -20.27
N ASP A 55 -18.80 28.48 -20.45
CA ASP A 55 -19.78 28.62 -19.37
C ASP A 55 -20.55 27.30 -19.18
N LEU A 56 -20.79 26.95 -17.94
CA LEU A 56 -21.60 25.79 -17.59
C LEU A 56 -23.04 25.98 -18.05
N ALA A 57 -23.69 24.89 -18.45
CA ALA A 57 -25.10 24.90 -18.74
C ALA A 57 -25.92 25.28 -17.50
N GLU A 58 -27.16 25.72 -17.73
CA GLU A 58 -28.06 26.10 -16.64
C GLU A 58 -28.28 24.91 -15.67
N GLY A 59 -28.08 25.11 -14.38
CA GLY A 59 -28.20 24.10 -13.35
C GLY A 59 -27.00 23.13 -13.23
N GLU A 60 -26.02 23.19 -14.14
CA GLU A 60 -24.87 22.26 -14.13
C GLU A 60 -23.95 22.48 -12.92
N ALA A 61 -23.80 23.71 -12.46
CA ALA A 61 -23.03 23.98 -11.23
C ALA A 61 -23.61 23.28 -10.00
N ASP A 62 -24.95 23.24 -9.92
CA ASP A 62 -25.66 22.51 -8.85
C ASP A 62 -25.57 21.00 -9.06
N GLY A 63 -25.65 20.53 -10.31
CA GLY A 63 -25.45 19.13 -10.67
C GLY A 63 -24.07 18.61 -10.29
N LEU A 64 -23.03 19.37 -10.60
CA LEU A 64 -21.65 19.05 -10.21
C LEU A 64 -21.49 19.06 -8.68
N ALA A 65 -22.09 20.02 -7.99
CA ALA A 65 -22.08 20.08 -6.54
C ALA A 65 -22.74 18.84 -5.92
N ALA A 66 -23.91 18.46 -6.42
CA ALA A 66 -24.63 17.27 -5.98
C ALA A 66 -23.83 15.97 -6.24
N PHE A 67 -23.18 15.89 -7.39
CA PHE A 67 -22.30 14.74 -7.69
C PHE A 67 -21.14 14.62 -6.69
N ILE A 68 -20.46 15.74 -6.38
CA ILE A 68 -19.35 15.75 -5.41
C ILE A 68 -19.82 15.37 -4.02
N GLU A 69 -20.99 15.85 -3.61
CA GLU A 69 -21.59 15.52 -2.32
C GLU A 69 -22.01 14.04 -2.26
N GLN A 70 -22.67 13.52 -3.29
CA GLN A 70 -23.05 12.10 -3.36
C GLN A 70 -21.84 11.16 -3.45
N ALA A 71 -20.77 11.59 -4.13
CA ALA A 71 -19.52 10.85 -4.20
C ALA A 71 -18.73 10.90 -2.89
N GLU A 72 -19.14 11.76 -1.93
CA GLU A 72 -18.42 11.97 -0.67
C GLU A 72 -16.91 12.17 -0.91
N VAL A 73 -16.57 13.08 -1.85
CA VAL A 73 -15.18 13.25 -2.28
C VAL A 73 -14.31 13.63 -1.09
N ALA A 74 -13.33 12.78 -0.81
CA ALA A 74 -12.41 12.90 0.31
C ALA A 74 -11.04 13.42 -0.15
N PRO A 75 -10.20 13.96 0.76
CA PRO A 75 -8.89 14.51 0.40
C PRO A 75 -7.92 13.52 -0.26
N GLN A 76 -8.12 12.24 -0.06
CA GLN A 76 -7.33 11.15 -0.66
C GLN A 76 -7.83 10.74 -2.06
N ASP A 77 -9.00 11.24 -2.50
CA ASP A 77 -9.52 10.92 -3.82
C ASP A 77 -8.79 11.75 -4.88
N HIS A 78 -8.65 11.16 -6.06
CA HIS A 78 -8.04 11.81 -7.20
C HIS A 78 -9.14 12.29 -8.15
N VAL A 79 -9.21 13.59 -8.38
CA VAL A 79 -10.19 14.16 -9.30
C VAL A 79 -9.49 14.55 -10.61
N PHE A 80 -10.08 14.14 -11.71
CA PHE A 80 -9.55 14.39 -13.04
C PHE A 80 -10.60 15.02 -13.94
N PHE A 81 -10.14 15.89 -14.85
CA PHE A 81 -10.91 16.34 -16.00
C PHE A 81 -10.45 15.59 -17.23
N GLN A 82 -11.37 15.01 -17.96
CA GLN A 82 -11.10 14.35 -19.23
C GLN A 82 -11.78 15.11 -20.37
N PRO A 83 -11.04 16.01 -21.04
CA PRO A 83 -11.58 16.78 -22.16
C PRO A 83 -11.77 15.90 -23.41
N ALA A 84 -12.65 16.33 -24.32
CA ALA A 84 -12.81 15.70 -25.62
C ALA A 84 -11.67 16.09 -26.59
N SER A 85 -11.05 17.25 -26.40
CA SER A 85 -10.00 17.80 -27.27
C SER A 85 -8.95 18.58 -26.47
N ASN A 86 -7.84 18.97 -27.11
CA ASN A 86 -6.82 19.85 -26.54
C ASN A 86 -6.86 21.26 -27.14
N ASP A 87 -8.03 21.76 -27.51
CA ASP A 87 -8.18 23.10 -28.06
C ASP A 87 -8.30 24.16 -26.95
N THR A 88 -8.33 25.43 -27.37
CA THR A 88 -8.42 26.56 -26.45
C THR A 88 -9.74 26.59 -25.68
N LEU A 89 -10.83 26.11 -26.28
CA LEU A 89 -12.13 26.00 -25.63
C LEU A 89 -12.11 24.95 -24.53
N ALA A 90 -11.54 23.77 -24.78
CA ALA A 90 -11.37 22.74 -23.76
C ALA A 90 -10.52 23.25 -22.59
N ALA A 91 -9.44 23.98 -22.85
CA ALA A 91 -8.63 24.59 -21.78
C ALA A 91 -9.43 25.63 -20.96
N ALA A 92 -10.27 26.44 -21.60
CA ALA A 92 -11.15 27.40 -20.91
C ALA A 92 -12.18 26.66 -20.01
N ARG A 93 -12.77 25.56 -20.50
CA ARG A 93 -13.70 24.70 -19.74
C ARG A 93 -13.04 24.06 -18.53
N VAL A 94 -11.82 23.53 -18.69
CA VAL A 94 -11.00 23.04 -17.56
C VAL A 94 -10.82 24.14 -16.52
N GLY A 95 -10.50 25.37 -16.96
CA GLY A 95 -10.36 26.52 -16.08
C GLY A 95 -11.65 26.85 -15.31
N GLN A 96 -12.82 26.72 -15.94
CA GLN A 96 -14.12 26.94 -15.30
C GLN A 96 -14.37 25.86 -14.23
N LEU A 97 -14.27 24.57 -14.58
CA LEU A 97 -14.45 23.48 -13.62
C LEU A 97 -13.44 23.54 -12.47
N THR A 98 -12.21 23.93 -12.76
CA THR A 98 -11.19 24.11 -11.72
C THR A 98 -11.62 25.16 -10.70
N ARG A 99 -12.19 26.29 -11.14
CA ARG A 99 -12.68 27.33 -10.22
C ARG A 99 -13.80 26.79 -9.32
N GLU A 100 -14.75 26.04 -9.89
CA GLU A 100 -15.87 25.44 -9.15
C GLU A 100 -15.39 24.45 -8.09
N LEU A 101 -14.40 23.61 -8.41
CA LEU A 101 -13.86 22.63 -7.48
C LEU A 101 -12.97 23.27 -6.40
N ILE A 102 -12.13 24.25 -6.76
CA ILE A 102 -11.27 24.96 -5.79
C ILE A 102 -12.09 25.67 -4.71
N GLN A 103 -13.24 26.26 -5.07
CA GLN A 103 -14.13 26.86 -4.07
C GLN A 103 -14.60 25.86 -3.00
N ARG A 104 -14.58 24.57 -3.32
CA ARG A 104 -14.92 23.46 -2.43
C ARG A 104 -13.68 22.80 -1.81
N GLY A 105 -12.49 23.36 -2.07
CA GLY A 105 -11.21 22.80 -1.56
C GLY A 105 -10.73 21.55 -2.30
N ILE A 106 -11.29 21.25 -3.47
CA ILE A 106 -10.96 20.07 -4.27
C ILE A 106 -9.99 20.45 -5.37
N GLY A 107 -8.81 19.80 -5.39
CA GLY A 107 -7.86 19.91 -6.48
C GLY A 107 -8.18 18.87 -7.57
N ALA A 108 -8.00 19.26 -8.84
CA ALA A 108 -8.17 18.35 -9.96
C ALA A 108 -7.00 18.44 -10.95
N THR A 109 -6.76 17.35 -11.66
CA THR A 109 -5.72 17.26 -12.70
C THR A 109 -6.35 16.95 -14.05
N THR A 110 -5.83 17.52 -15.13
CA THR A 110 -6.34 17.25 -16.46
C THR A 110 -5.66 16.03 -17.06
N LEU A 111 -6.46 15.07 -17.51
CA LEU A 111 -6.00 13.91 -18.28
C LEU A 111 -5.87 14.29 -19.78
N PRO A 112 -5.11 13.50 -20.56
CA PRO A 112 -5.15 13.58 -22.01
C PRO A 112 -6.59 13.41 -22.53
N PRO A 113 -6.90 13.96 -23.73
CA PRO A 113 -8.20 13.82 -24.33
C PRO A 113 -8.68 12.38 -24.41
N SER A 114 -9.97 12.18 -24.18
CA SER A 114 -10.60 10.88 -24.32
C SER A 114 -10.55 10.41 -25.78
N THR A 115 -10.21 9.14 -25.96
CA THR A 115 -10.41 8.46 -27.26
C THR A 115 -11.84 7.98 -27.45
N SER A 116 -12.64 7.97 -26.38
CA SER A 116 -14.07 7.68 -26.42
C SER A 116 -14.85 8.91 -26.86
N ALA A 117 -15.96 8.71 -27.57
CA ALA A 117 -16.82 9.81 -27.98
C ALA A 117 -17.47 10.46 -26.74
N VAL A 118 -16.91 11.58 -26.32
CA VAL A 118 -17.57 12.50 -25.38
C VAL A 118 -18.53 13.36 -26.19
N ALA A 119 -19.75 13.58 -25.69
CA ALA A 119 -20.71 14.43 -26.36
C ALA A 119 -20.13 15.83 -26.58
N ALA A 120 -20.49 16.48 -27.69
CA ALA A 120 -20.13 17.86 -27.94
C ALA A 120 -20.59 18.73 -26.75
N ASP A 121 -19.78 19.70 -26.37
CA ASP A 121 -20.06 20.60 -25.25
C ASP A 121 -20.17 19.93 -23.87
N HIS A 122 -19.58 18.74 -23.71
CA HIS A 122 -19.43 18.07 -22.41
C HIS A 122 -17.96 17.85 -22.06
N MET A 123 -17.71 17.71 -20.77
CA MET A 123 -16.40 17.29 -20.23
C MET A 123 -16.62 16.33 -19.08
N THR A 124 -15.97 15.17 -19.12
CA THR A 124 -16.11 14.19 -18.05
C THR A 124 -15.25 14.58 -16.85
N VAL A 125 -15.88 14.71 -15.69
CA VAL A 125 -15.24 14.81 -14.39
C VAL A 125 -15.16 13.40 -13.81
N VAL A 126 -13.97 12.95 -13.47
CA VAL A 126 -13.70 11.60 -12.97
C VAL A 126 -13.18 11.70 -11.55
N VAL A 127 -13.79 10.95 -10.64
CA VAL A 127 -13.30 10.76 -9.28
C VAL A 127 -12.79 9.33 -9.16
N GLU A 128 -11.51 9.19 -8.87
CA GLU A 128 -10.87 7.91 -8.64
C GLU A 128 -10.58 7.75 -7.14
N ARG A 129 -11.06 6.67 -6.58
CA ARG A 129 -10.88 6.30 -5.17
C ARG A 129 -10.22 4.94 -5.07
N TYR A 130 -9.21 4.86 -4.23
CA TYR A 130 -8.53 3.62 -3.89
C TYR A 130 -8.82 3.30 -2.42
N VAL A 131 -9.47 2.16 -2.18
CA VAL A 131 -9.90 1.75 -0.84
C VAL A 131 -9.04 0.59 -0.39
N VAL A 132 -8.32 0.77 0.71
CA VAL A 132 -7.55 -0.31 1.33
C VAL A 132 -8.47 -1.13 2.21
N THR A 133 -8.52 -2.43 1.94
CA THR A 133 -9.18 -3.41 2.78
C THR A 133 -8.11 -4.23 3.49
N PRO A 134 -7.95 -4.09 4.81
CA PRO A 134 -7.06 -4.93 5.60
C PRO A 134 -7.49 -6.40 5.51
N PRO A 135 -6.57 -7.36 5.69
CA PRO A 135 -6.94 -8.76 5.79
C PRO A 135 -7.75 -9.02 7.05
N ASP A 136 -8.49 -10.14 7.05
CA ASP A 136 -9.18 -10.62 8.24
C ASP A 136 -8.14 -11.04 9.30
N CYS A 137 -7.94 -10.18 10.28
CA CYS A 137 -6.93 -10.27 11.34
C CYS A 137 -7.51 -9.84 12.70
N PRO A 138 -7.11 -10.47 13.80
CA PRO A 138 -6.14 -11.58 13.89
C PRO A 138 -6.76 -12.94 13.54
N ASN A 139 -5.95 -13.84 12.99
CA ASN A 139 -6.38 -15.21 12.70
C ASN A 139 -5.50 -16.21 13.49
N TRP A 140 -6.07 -16.84 14.50
CA TRP A 140 -5.40 -17.80 15.39
C TRP A 140 -5.86 -19.24 15.18
N THR A 141 -6.43 -19.56 14.03
CA THR A 141 -6.92 -20.91 13.72
C THR A 141 -5.78 -21.93 13.68
N LYS A 142 -4.58 -21.50 13.32
CA LYS A 142 -3.36 -22.31 13.33
C LYS A 142 -2.37 -21.69 14.32
N PRO A 143 -2.03 -22.38 15.42
CA PRO A 143 -1.12 -21.86 16.41
C PRO A 143 0.31 -21.74 15.85
N PRO A 144 1.12 -20.79 16.34
CA PRO A 144 2.49 -20.58 15.86
C PRO A 144 3.49 -21.62 16.37
N TYR A 145 3.09 -22.49 17.27
CA TYR A 145 3.94 -23.53 17.89
C TYR A 145 3.18 -24.85 17.99
N GLY A 146 3.95 -25.94 18.03
CA GLY A 146 3.38 -27.28 18.05
C GLY A 146 3.01 -27.84 16.69
N ASP A 147 3.19 -27.06 15.62
CA ASP A 147 3.04 -27.50 14.24
C ASP A 147 4.42 -27.86 13.65
N HIS A 148 4.61 -29.15 13.38
CA HIS A 148 5.84 -29.68 12.78
C HIS A 148 5.83 -29.67 11.25
N SER A 149 4.79 -29.09 10.61
CA SER A 149 4.63 -29.03 9.16
C SER A 149 5.59 -28.04 8.48
N ASN A 150 6.25 -27.19 9.27
CA ASN A 150 7.09 -26.08 8.76
C ASN A 150 6.36 -25.14 7.79
N THR A 151 5.04 -24.99 7.96
CA THR A 151 4.20 -24.05 7.21
C THR A 151 3.99 -22.78 8.02
N LEU A 152 3.60 -21.71 7.32
CA LEU A 152 3.32 -20.42 7.96
C LEU A 152 2.11 -20.53 8.90
N PRO A 153 2.14 -19.89 10.09
CA PRO A 153 0.96 -19.77 10.94
C PRO A 153 -0.11 -18.90 10.28
N SER A 154 -1.38 -19.15 10.61
CA SER A 154 -2.53 -18.44 10.02
C SER A 154 -2.51 -16.93 10.24
N ASN A 155 -1.79 -16.46 11.27
CA ASN A 155 -1.64 -15.03 11.59
C ASN A 155 -0.41 -14.37 10.95
N PHE A 156 0.34 -15.11 10.12
CA PHE A 156 1.57 -14.58 9.52
C PHE A 156 1.27 -13.41 8.57
N GLY A 157 1.95 -12.30 8.78
CA GLY A 157 1.78 -11.08 7.99
C GLY A 157 0.61 -10.17 8.43
N CYS A 158 -0.22 -10.60 9.41
CA CYS A 158 -1.34 -9.79 9.89
C CYS A 158 -0.91 -8.40 10.37
N ALA A 159 0.09 -8.31 11.23
CA ALA A 159 0.54 -7.02 11.77
C ALA A 159 1.11 -6.13 10.68
N ASP A 160 1.94 -6.68 9.79
CA ASP A 160 2.57 -5.93 8.72
C ASP A 160 1.52 -5.41 7.71
N ALA A 161 0.60 -6.27 7.29
CA ALA A 161 -0.45 -5.91 6.35
C ALA A 161 -1.41 -4.86 6.94
N THR A 162 -1.83 -5.05 8.20
CA THR A 162 -2.72 -4.10 8.88
C THR A 162 -2.02 -2.75 9.07
N ASN A 163 -0.78 -2.75 9.56
CA ASN A 163 -0.01 -1.52 9.76
C ASN A 163 0.23 -0.79 8.44
N LEU A 164 0.61 -1.51 7.38
CA LEU A 164 0.79 -0.91 6.05
C LEU A 164 -0.52 -0.26 5.58
N GLY A 165 -1.65 -0.96 5.69
CA GLY A 165 -2.94 -0.44 5.27
C GLY A 165 -3.39 0.81 6.03
N LEU A 166 -3.06 0.89 7.34
CA LEU A 166 -3.39 2.04 8.18
C LEU A 166 -2.43 3.22 8.02
N MET A 167 -1.19 2.97 7.61
CA MET A 167 -0.15 4.00 7.52
C MET A 167 -0.01 4.62 6.13
N VAL A 168 -0.54 3.97 5.09
CA VAL A 168 -0.43 4.50 3.73
C VAL A 168 -1.25 5.77 3.58
N ALA A 169 -0.59 6.85 3.17
CA ALA A 169 -1.24 8.15 3.01
C ALA A 169 -2.05 8.25 1.70
N ASP A 170 -1.59 7.58 0.66
CA ASP A 170 -2.25 7.52 -0.64
C ASP A 170 -2.32 6.05 -1.10
N PRO A 171 -3.48 5.40 -0.97
CA PRO A 171 -3.65 4.00 -1.35
C PRO A 171 -3.36 3.69 -2.83
N ARG A 172 -3.46 4.71 -3.69
CA ARG A 172 -3.11 4.60 -5.11
C ARG A 172 -1.65 4.18 -5.31
N ASP A 173 -0.75 4.65 -4.44
CA ASP A 173 0.69 4.34 -4.52
C ASP A 173 0.98 2.83 -4.32
N LEU A 174 0.05 2.09 -3.73
CA LEU A 174 0.16 0.62 -3.59
C LEU A 174 -0.15 -0.13 -4.90
N VAL A 175 -0.85 0.51 -5.81
CA VAL A 175 -1.27 -0.09 -7.11
C VAL A 175 -0.46 0.51 -8.25
N ILE A 176 -0.36 1.83 -8.27
CA ILE A 176 0.33 2.59 -9.32
C ILE A 176 1.39 3.42 -8.62
N GLY A 177 2.65 3.04 -8.76
CA GLY A 177 3.74 3.80 -8.16
C GLY A 177 3.72 5.27 -8.59
N ARG A 178 4.19 6.13 -7.70
CA ARG A 178 4.30 7.56 -8.00
C ARG A 178 5.48 7.80 -8.94
N SER A 179 5.25 8.60 -9.99
CA SER A 179 6.35 9.05 -10.85
C SER A 179 7.28 9.94 -10.04
N LEU A 180 8.48 9.45 -9.81
CA LEU A 180 9.59 10.29 -9.36
C LEU A 180 9.96 11.19 -10.53
N GLY A 181 9.99 12.49 -10.33
CA GLY A 181 10.51 13.41 -11.34
C GLY A 181 11.94 13.03 -11.77
N PRO A 182 12.53 13.73 -12.76
CA PRO A 182 13.87 13.40 -13.23
C PRO A 182 14.83 13.33 -12.03
N PRO A 183 15.64 12.26 -11.93
CA PRO A 183 16.54 12.08 -10.80
C PRO A 183 17.52 13.23 -10.73
N ARG A 184 17.63 13.86 -9.57
CA ARG A 184 18.71 14.82 -9.34
C ARG A 184 20.00 14.04 -9.18
N GLY A 185 20.86 14.12 -10.18
CA GLY A 185 22.15 13.42 -10.19
C GLY A 185 23.15 13.94 -9.14
N ASP A 186 23.01 15.18 -8.71
CA ASP A 186 23.94 15.85 -7.79
C ASP A 186 24.18 15.09 -6.47
N PRO A 187 23.15 14.62 -5.73
CA PRO A 187 23.38 13.87 -4.49
C PRO A 187 24.14 12.56 -4.72
N ALA A 188 23.87 11.88 -5.86
CA ALA A 188 24.57 10.66 -6.23
C ALA A 188 26.03 10.93 -6.59
N LEU A 189 26.31 12.00 -7.32
CA LEU A 189 27.67 12.44 -7.64
C LEU A 189 28.46 12.81 -6.38
N TYR A 190 27.86 13.53 -5.43
CA TYR A 190 28.48 13.82 -4.14
C TYR A 190 28.71 12.54 -3.32
N GLY A 191 27.81 11.61 -3.31
CA GLY A 191 28.00 10.31 -2.67
C GLY A 191 29.16 9.53 -3.26
N TYR A 192 29.21 9.44 -4.58
CA TYR A 192 30.27 8.78 -5.33
C TYR A 192 31.64 9.46 -5.12
N SER A 193 31.71 10.79 -5.18
CA SER A 193 32.95 11.52 -4.97
C SER A 193 33.52 11.31 -3.55
N ARG A 194 32.67 11.31 -2.52
CA ARG A 194 33.05 11.00 -1.14
C ARG A 194 33.58 9.58 -1.00
N TYR A 195 32.91 8.62 -1.61
CA TYR A 195 33.33 7.23 -1.62
C TYR A 195 34.73 7.09 -2.23
N ARG A 196 34.99 7.70 -3.39
CA ARG A 196 36.29 7.67 -4.04
C ARG A 196 37.42 8.29 -3.21
N VAL A 197 37.11 9.30 -2.41
CA VAL A 197 38.10 10.02 -1.57
C VAL A 197 38.20 9.38 -0.17
N GLY A 198 37.44 8.31 0.11
CA GLY A 198 37.45 7.62 1.41
C GLY A 198 36.95 8.49 2.58
N LYS A 199 36.14 9.53 2.30
CA LYS A 199 35.54 10.39 3.33
C LYS A 199 34.10 9.95 3.60
N PRO A 200 33.84 9.22 4.69
CA PRO A 200 32.47 8.89 5.06
C PRO A 200 31.68 10.16 5.39
N ARG A 201 30.35 10.11 5.22
CA ARG A 201 29.47 11.20 5.64
C ARG A 201 29.56 11.32 7.17
N LYS A 202 29.97 12.46 7.68
CA LYS A 202 29.80 12.73 9.11
C LYS A 202 28.31 12.78 9.39
N PRO A 203 27.80 12.08 10.42
CA PRO A 203 26.42 12.24 10.83
C PRO A 203 26.18 13.71 11.17
N ASP A 204 25.12 14.30 10.64
CA ASP A 204 24.72 15.66 10.97
C ASP A 204 24.32 15.71 12.44
N THR A 205 25.20 16.27 13.28
CA THR A 205 24.92 16.46 14.71
C THR A 205 24.00 17.66 14.97
N THR A 206 23.54 18.37 13.95
CA THR A 206 22.67 19.57 14.06
C THR A 206 21.20 19.29 13.80
N GLY A 207 20.81 18.09 13.40
CA GLY A 207 19.41 17.69 13.36
C GLY A 207 18.98 17.20 14.73
N THR A 208 17.91 17.74 15.28
CA THR A 208 17.21 17.20 16.44
C THR A 208 16.90 15.72 16.18
N SER A 209 17.87 14.87 16.47
CA SER A 209 17.70 13.44 16.50
C SER A 209 16.73 13.18 17.63
N GLY A 210 15.47 12.92 17.29
CA GLY A 210 14.65 12.08 18.14
C GLY A 210 15.43 10.78 18.30
N SER A 211 16.28 10.73 19.33
CA SER A 211 16.98 9.53 19.72
C SER A 211 15.90 8.54 20.14
N PHE A 212 15.53 7.65 19.24
CA PHE A 212 14.94 6.38 19.64
C PHE A 212 16.05 5.63 20.39
N SER A 213 16.19 5.93 21.67
CA SER A 213 17.00 5.12 22.56
C SER A 213 16.28 3.80 22.76
N PHE A 214 16.66 2.83 21.96
CA PHE A 214 16.28 1.44 22.20
C PHE A 214 17.16 0.91 23.34
N SER A 215 16.87 1.35 24.58
CA SER A 215 17.46 0.80 25.80
C SER A 215 16.75 -0.52 26.11
N GLY A 216 17.24 -1.60 25.54
CA GLY A 216 16.58 -2.89 25.76
C GLY A 216 17.35 -4.15 25.36
N PHE A 217 18.55 -4.03 24.81
CA PHE A 217 19.41 -5.20 24.63
C PHE A 217 20.82 -4.86 25.12
N GLY A 218 21.06 -5.20 26.39
CA GLY A 218 22.41 -5.22 26.94
C GLY A 218 23.22 -6.31 26.25
N GLY A 219 24.13 -5.88 25.37
CA GLY A 219 25.26 -6.72 24.95
C GLY A 219 26.46 -6.36 25.81
N PRO A 220 27.35 -7.32 26.16
CA PRO A 220 28.47 -7.08 27.04
C PRO A 220 29.50 -6.18 26.38
N ASP A 221 30.01 -5.25 27.18
CA ASP A 221 31.13 -4.38 26.87
C ASP A 221 32.33 -5.20 26.37
N ALA A 222 32.70 -4.97 25.11
CA ALA A 222 34.00 -5.38 24.59
C ALA A 222 34.90 -4.13 24.57
N ASP A 223 35.45 -3.83 25.74
CA ASP A 223 36.64 -3.00 25.92
C ASP A 223 37.85 -3.80 25.44
N THR A 224 38.40 -3.47 24.29
CA THR A 224 39.77 -3.84 23.91
C THR A 224 40.37 -2.70 23.12
N GLY A 225 41.20 -1.95 23.86
CA GLY A 225 42.16 -1.04 23.27
C GLY A 225 43.19 -1.76 22.39
N TYR A 226 43.52 -1.09 21.32
CA TYR A 226 44.87 -0.86 20.76
C TYR A 226 44.74 0.25 19.73
#